data_d9b92b31c4d38f85acf504e492feee3c
#
_entry.id   d9b92b31c4d38f85acf504e492feee3c
#
_cell.length_a   1.000
_cell.length_b   1.000
_cell.length_c   1.000
_cell.angle_alpha   90.00
_cell.angle_beta   90.00
_cell.angle_gamma   90.00
#
_symmetry.space_group_name_H-M   'P 1'
#
loop_
_entity.id
_entity.type
_entity.pdbx_description
1 polymer ?
#
loop_
_entity_poly.entity_id
_entity_poly.type
_entity_poly.pdbx_seq_one_letter_code
_entity_poly.pdbx_strand_id
1 'polypeptide(L)'
;MTGVSFADNVLKVEGDLTLASVTAVLKQSKKFLSSNDLTIDLSDVKHSDSAGLALLCEWRREAGRLGATYRFLHAPSQLCKLA
;
A
#
# COMPACT_ATOMS: atom_id res chain seq x y z
N MET A 1 6.23 -1.23 -14.77
CA MET A 1 6.45 -2.36 -13.86
C MET A 1 6.20 -1.92 -12.43
N THR A 2 5.48 -2.71 -11.67
CA THR A 2 5.15 -2.38 -10.29
C THR A 2 6.13 -3.06 -9.35
N GLY A 3 6.62 -2.33 -8.37
CA GLY A 3 7.56 -2.88 -7.42
C GLY A 3 7.31 -2.40 -6.01
N VAL A 4 7.87 -3.13 -5.05
CA VAL A 4 7.76 -2.83 -3.64
C VAL A 4 9.17 -2.87 -3.04
N SER A 5 9.50 -1.86 -2.25
CA SER A 5 10.75 -1.84 -1.51
C SER A 5 10.47 -1.45 -0.07
N PHE A 6 11.36 -1.84 0.84
CA PHE A 6 11.19 -1.59 2.26
C PHE A 6 12.51 -1.18 2.88
N ALA A 7 12.49 -0.08 3.61
CA ALA A 7 13.66 0.40 4.36
C ALA A 7 13.18 1.38 5.43
N ASP A 8 13.82 1.34 6.59
CA ASP A 8 13.56 2.29 7.68
C ASP A 8 12.09 2.41 8.06
N ASN A 9 11.37 1.28 8.12
CA ASN A 9 9.95 1.23 8.40
C ASN A 9 9.09 1.93 7.34
N VAL A 10 9.61 2.13 6.15
CA VAL A 10 8.86 2.70 5.04
C VAL A 10 8.72 1.66 3.94
N LEU A 11 7.49 1.32 3.64
CA LEU A 11 7.16 0.45 2.51
C LEU A 11 6.84 1.34 1.32
N LYS A 12 7.70 1.31 0.31
CA LYS A 12 7.53 2.14 -0.86
C LYS A 12 6.97 1.33 -2.01
N VAL A 13 5.91 1.83 -2.62
CA VAL A 13 5.28 1.19 -3.77
C VAL A 13 5.48 2.09 -4.97
N GLU A 14 5.89 1.51 -6.10
CA GLU A 14 6.14 2.26 -7.33
C GLU A 14 5.46 1.58 -8.51
N GLY A 15 5.11 2.38 -9.52
CA GLY A 15 4.45 1.89 -10.71
C GLY A 15 2.94 2.07 -10.62
N ASP A 16 2.20 1.09 -11.15
CA ASP A 16 0.75 1.19 -11.23
C ASP A 16 0.09 0.30 -10.19
N LEU A 17 -0.97 0.82 -9.57
CA LEU A 17 -1.83 0.05 -8.69
C LEU A 17 -3.14 -0.24 -9.43
N THR A 18 -3.14 -1.29 -10.21
CA THR A 18 -4.29 -1.71 -11.01
C THR A 18 -4.65 -3.14 -10.68
N LEU A 19 -5.77 -3.62 -11.22
CA LEU A 19 -6.21 -4.99 -11.02
C LEU A 19 -5.11 -5.98 -11.42
N ALA A 20 -4.32 -5.65 -12.44
CA ALA A 20 -3.25 -6.55 -12.91
C ALA A 20 -2.07 -6.64 -11.94
N SER A 21 -1.82 -5.61 -11.13
CA SER A 21 -0.63 -5.55 -10.30
C SER A 21 -0.92 -5.71 -8.81
N VAL A 22 -2.15 -5.45 -8.38
CA VAL A 22 -2.46 -5.34 -6.95
C VAL A 22 -2.19 -6.64 -6.19
N THR A 23 -2.45 -7.79 -6.79
CA THR A 23 -2.21 -9.08 -6.16
C THR A 23 -0.72 -9.29 -5.91
N ALA A 24 0.11 -8.96 -6.88
CA ALA A 24 1.56 -9.09 -6.73
C ALA A 24 2.08 -8.13 -5.66
N VAL A 25 1.60 -6.90 -5.66
CA VAL A 25 2.00 -5.91 -4.65
C VAL A 25 1.61 -6.39 -3.26
N LEU A 26 0.40 -6.90 -3.10
CA LEU A 26 -0.06 -7.40 -1.81
C LEU A 26 0.81 -8.56 -1.33
N LYS A 27 1.12 -9.50 -2.21
CA LYS A 27 1.99 -10.63 -1.87
C LYS A 27 3.37 -10.18 -1.46
N GLN A 28 3.97 -9.25 -2.20
CA GLN A 28 5.31 -8.75 -1.90
C GLN A 28 5.33 -7.98 -0.58
N SER A 29 4.25 -7.25 -0.28
CA SER A 29 4.22 -6.44 0.93
C SER A 29 3.98 -7.27 2.19
N LYS A 30 3.33 -8.43 2.08
CA LYS A 30 2.95 -9.22 3.26
C LYS A 30 4.13 -9.57 4.15
N LYS A 31 5.29 -9.82 3.57
CA LYS A 31 6.48 -10.17 4.35
C LYS A 31 7.01 -8.99 5.19
N PHE A 32 6.59 -7.77 4.85
CA PHE A 32 6.99 -6.57 5.59
C PHE A 32 5.93 -6.12 6.58
N LEU A 33 4.72 -6.62 6.46
CA LEU A 33 3.63 -6.25 7.37
C LEU A 33 3.85 -6.91 8.72
N SER A 34 3.73 -6.14 9.78
CA SER A 34 3.98 -6.63 11.13
C SER A 34 3.10 -5.86 12.11
N SER A 35 3.21 -6.21 13.39
CA SER A 35 2.51 -5.50 14.45
C SER A 35 3.14 -4.14 14.77
N ASN A 36 4.29 -3.82 14.16
CA ASN A 36 4.91 -2.51 14.32
C ASN A 36 4.26 -1.50 13.37
N ASP A 37 4.26 -0.23 13.79
CA ASP A 37 3.77 0.82 12.93
C ASP A 37 4.61 0.91 11.66
N LEU A 38 3.94 1.25 10.56
CA LEU A 38 4.56 1.22 9.24
C LEU A 38 4.09 2.44 8.45
N THR A 39 4.99 3.01 7.67
CA THR A 39 4.65 4.05 6.71
C THR A 39 4.66 3.45 5.31
N ILE A 40 3.57 3.67 4.59
CA ILE A 40 3.44 3.20 3.20
C ILE A 40 3.50 4.43 2.30
N ASP A 41 4.56 4.52 1.51
CA ASP A 41 4.80 5.68 0.65
C ASP A 41 4.34 5.35 -0.76
N LEU A 42 3.39 6.12 -1.26
CA LEU A 42 2.78 5.94 -2.56
C LEU A 42 3.18 7.03 -3.55
N SER A 43 4.23 7.79 -3.24
CA SER A 43 4.65 8.92 -4.08
C SER A 43 5.06 8.50 -5.50
N ASP A 44 5.51 7.27 -5.67
CA ASP A 44 5.94 6.76 -6.98
C ASP A 44 4.85 5.96 -7.69
N VAL A 45 3.65 5.93 -7.16
CA VAL A 45 2.50 5.33 -7.83
C VAL A 45 2.03 6.29 -8.90
N LYS A 46 2.06 5.86 -10.16
CA LYS A 46 1.73 6.71 -11.30
C LYS A 46 0.27 6.62 -11.70
N HIS A 47 -0.30 5.43 -11.63
CA HIS A 47 -1.70 5.20 -11.99
C HIS A 47 -2.32 4.27 -10.97
N SER A 48 -3.58 4.50 -10.67
CA SER A 48 -4.33 3.62 -9.79
C SER A 48 -5.79 3.59 -10.23
N ASP A 49 -6.46 2.48 -9.94
CA ASP A 49 -7.90 2.34 -10.16
C ASP A 49 -8.54 1.84 -8.87
N SER A 50 -9.78 1.37 -8.97
CA SER A 50 -10.49 0.89 -7.77
C SER A 50 -9.79 -0.29 -7.10
N ALA A 51 -8.99 -1.05 -7.83
CA ALA A 51 -8.19 -2.13 -7.23
C ALA A 51 -7.11 -1.57 -6.30
N GLY A 52 -6.55 -0.39 -6.62
CA GLY A 52 -5.63 0.29 -5.72
C GLY A 52 -6.28 0.67 -4.41
N LEU A 53 -7.52 1.18 -4.48
CA LEU A 53 -8.27 1.47 -3.26
C LEU A 53 -8.50 0.21 -2.44
N ALA A 54 -8.85 -0.90 -3.09
CA ALA A 54 -9.05 -2.16 -2.39
C ALA A 54 -7.77 -2.61 -1.68
N LEU A 55 -6.61 -2.39 -2.30
CA LEU A 55 -5.32 -2.70 -1.69
C LEU A 55 -5.09 -1.89 -0.43
N LEU A 56 -5.40 -0.59 -0.46
CA LEU A 56 -5.28 0.25 0.74
C LEU A 56 -6.19 -0.26 1.85
N CYS A 57 -7.40 -0.68 1.51
CA CYS A 57 -8.33 -1.24 2.50
C CYS A 57 -7.78 -2.53 3.11
N GLU A 58 -7.14 -3.38 2.30
CA GLU A 58 -6.53 -4.61 2.81
C GLU A 58 -5.38 -4.30 3.77
N TRP A 59 -4.54 -3.32 3.45
CA TRP A 59 -3.47 -2.93 4.35
C TRP A 59 -4.02 -2.39 5.68
N ARG A 60 -5.08 -1.59 5.62
CA ARG A 60 -5.70 -1.08 6.84
C ARG A 60 -6.32 -2.20 7.67
N ARG A 61 -6.92 -3.18 7.02
CA ARG A 61 -7.47 -4.35 7.69
C ARG A 61 -6.37 -5.15 8.38
N GLU A 62 -5.25 -5.36 7.70
CA GLU A 62 -4.11 -6.05 8.29
C GLU A 62 -3.55 -5.29 9.49
N ALA A 63 -3.48 -3.97 9.41
CA ALA A 63 -3.04 -3.14 10.54
C ALA A 63 -3.93 -3.38 11.76
N GLY A 64 -5.25 -3.37 11.55
CA GLY A 64 -6.19 -3.62 12.64
C GLY A 64 -6.03 -5.02 13.22
N ARG A 65 -5.84 -6.02 12.36
CA ARG A 65 -5.65 -7.40 12.79
C ARG A 65 -4.36 -7.56 13.61
N LEU A 66 -3.31 -6.84 13.22
CA LEU A 66 -2.00 -6.93 13.89
C LEU A 66 -1.85 -5.96 15.05
N GLY A 67 -2.82 -5.09 15.28
CA GLY A 67 -2.73 -4.09 16.34
C GLY A 67 -1.74 -2.98 16.01
N ALA A 68 -1.53 -2.68 14.73
CA ALA A 68 -0.58 -1.69 14.27
C ALA A 68 -1.27 -0.49 13.64
N THR A 69 -0.54 0.61 13.47
CA THR A 69 -1.01 1.78 12.75
C THR A 69 -0.16 1.95 11.49
N TYR A 70 -0.80 1.89 10.33
CA TYR A 70 -0.12 2.09 9.05
C TYR A 70 -0.49 3.47 8.52
N ARG A 71 0.54 4.23 8.14
CA ARG A 71 0.37 5.56 7.57
C ARG A 71 0.54 5.49 6.07
N PHE A 72 -0.32 6.20 5.35
CA PHE A 72 -0.22 6.29 3.90
C PHE A 72 0.23 7.69 3.52
N LEU A 73 1.40 7.79 2.88
CA LEU A 73 1.97 9.06 2.43
C LEU A 73 1.79 9.19 0.92
N HIS A 74 1.46 10.40 0.50
CA HIS A 74 1.37 10.74 -0.92
C HIS A 74 0.40 9.87 -1.69
N ALA A 75 -0.71 9.47 -1.06
CA ALA A 75 -1.73 8.70 -1.74
C ALA A 75 -2.31 9.53 -2.89
N PRO A 76 -2.55 8.89 -4.07
CA PRO A 76 -3.17 9.60 -5.17
C PRO A 76 -4.51 10.22 -4.75
N SER A 77 -4.82 11.40 -5.28
CA SER A 77 -6.02 12.12 -4.88
C SER A 77 -7.30 11.32 -5.13
N GLN A 78 -7.31 10.49 -6.16
CA GLN A 78 -8.44 9.60 -6.44
C GLN A 78 -8.71 8.66 -5.28
N LEU A 79 -7.65 8.11 -4.68
CA LEU A 79 -7.80 7.20 -3.55
C LEU A 79 -8.23 7.93 -2.29
N CYS A 80 -7.72 9.14 -2.09
CA CYS A 80 -8.08 9.96 -0.94
C CYS A 80 -9.57 10.32 -0.95
N LYS A 81 -10.14 10.58 -2.11
CA LYS A 81 -11.55 10.94 -2.22
C LYS A 81 -12.48 9.77 -1.92
N LEU A 82 -12.03 8.56 -2.20
CA LEU A 82 -12.83 7.36 -1.99
C LEU A 82 -12.66 6.78 -0.58
N ALA A 83 -11.61 7.19 0.09
CA ALA A 83 -11.38 6.79 1.46
C ALA A 83 -12.20 7.65 2.42
#